data_e2f28f539742f5f22f1806f8a5999129
#
_entry.id   e2f28f539742f5f22f1806f8a5999129
#
_cell.length_a   1.000
_cell.length_b   1.000
_cell.length_c   1.000
_cell.angle_alpha   90.00
_cell.angle_beta   90.00
_cell.angle_gamma   90.00
#
_symmetry.space_group_name_H-M   'P 1'
#
loop_
_entity.id
_entity.type
_entity.pdbx_description
1 polymer ?
#
loop_
_entity_poly.entity_id
_entity_poly.type
_entity_poly.pdbx_seq_one_letter_code
_entity_poly.pdbx_strand_id
1 'polypeptide(L)'
;MIICSTILWIGSTIVNPTLGEIEFDQFRQLKIREIKEHLRLVQEDPLDAVEYFNLGLAYMAMGRHRKEIDSYIEAIRLDPSYAKAHFNLAIAYDTLKNSGAAVGHARKAEILYGRKRKYRQVRKVRRLLNVLNEKYK
;
A
#
# COMPACT_ATOMS: atom_id res chain seq x y z
N MET A 1 19.75 15.02 -28.06
CA MET A 1 19.04 14.24 -27.04
C MET A 1 19.03 12.79 -27.49
N ILE A 2 19.88 11.96 -26.89
CA ILE A 2 20.06 10.57 -27.30
C ILE A 2 19.04 9.76 -26.49
N ILE A 3 18.01 9.27 -27.17
CA ILE A 3 17.07 8.30 -26.60
C ILE A 3 17.81 6.96 -26.61
N CYS A 4 18.33 6.54 -25.44
CA CYS A 4 18.90 5.21 -25.27
C CYS A 4 17.76 4.18 -25.36
N SER A 5 17.50 3.65 -26.56
CA SER A 5 16.65 2.50 -26.79
C SER A 5 17.32 1.29 -26.14
N THR A 6 16.85 0.85 -24.99
CA THR A 6 17.23 -0.45 -24.44
C THR A 6 16.62 -1.55 -25.31
N ILE A 7 17.42 -2.08 -26.24
CA ILE A 7 17.05 -3.20 -27.09
C ILE A 7 17.14 -4.46 -26.26
N LEU A 8 15.99 -5.05 -25.92
CA LEU A 8 15.93 -6.38 -25.29
C LEU A 8 15.96 -7.45 -26.39
N TRP A 9 16.98 -8.28 -26.41
CA TRP A 9 17.09 -9.44 -27.29
C TRP A 9 16.33 -10.63 -26.67
N ILE A 10 15.20 -11.02 -27.24
CA ILE A 10 14.50 -12.28 -26.91
C ILE A 10 14.24 -13.02 -28.21
N GLY A 11 15.13 -13.98 -28.52
CA GLY A 11 15.06 -14.75 -29.75
C GLY A 11 15.33 -13.91 -31.01
N SER A 12 15.05 -14.43 -32.20
CA SER A 12 15.38 -13.81 -33.50
C SER A 12 14.51 -12.59 -33.89
N THR A 13 13.73 -12.00 -33.00
CA THR A 13 12.94 -10.80 -33.23
C THR A 13 13.34 -9.68 -32.29
N ILE A 14 13.70 -8.52 -32.87
CA ILE A 14 13.92 -7.26 -32.12
C ILE A 14 12.53 -6.73 -31.78
N VAL A 15 12.13 -6.81 -30.51
CA VAL A 15 10.89 -6.20 -30.02
C VAL A 15 11.26 -4.82 -29.44
N ASN A 16 10.85 -3.76 -30.11
CA ASN A 16 10.92 -2.42 -29.51
C ASN A 16 9.80 -2.30 -28.47
N PRO A 17 10.13 -1.98 -27.19
CA PRO A 17 9.10 -1.80 -26.17
C PRO A 17 8.16 -0.65 -26.56
N THR A 18 6.87 -0.83 -26.32
CA THR A 18 5.89 0.24 -26.50
C THR A 18 6.10 1.36 -25.49
N LEU A 19 5.60 2.58 -25.79
CA LEU A 19 5.66 3.69 -24.84
C LEU A 19 5.08 3.29 -23.46
N GLY A 20 3.96 2.55 -23.46
CA GLY A 20 3.34 2.08 -22.20
C GLY A 20 4.22 1.09 -21.42
N GLU A 21 4.98 0.22 -22.08
CA GLU A 21 5.93 -0.68 -21.43
C GLU A 21 7.10 0.07 -20.80
N ILE A 22 7.61 1.11 -21.49
CA ILE A 22 8.68 1.98 -20.99
C ILE A 22 8.20 2.76 -19.75
N GLU A 23 6.98 3.32 -19.79
CA GLU A 23 6.39 4.05 -18.67
C GLU A 23 6.14 3.14 -17.48
N PHE A 24 5.65 1.91 -17.71
CA PHE A 24 5.44 0.92 -16.67
C PHE A 24 6.76 0.49 -16.01
N ASP A 25 7.80 0.26 -16.79
CA ASP A 25 9.13 -0.08 -16.27
C ASP A 25 9.74 1.05 -15.46
N GLN A 26 9.59 2.30 -15.90
CA GLN A 26 10.03 3.47 -15.15
C GLN A 26 9.30 3.59 -13.81
N PHE A 27 7.98 3.43 -13.81
CA PHE A 27 7.17 3.40 -12.59
C PHE A 27 7.64 2.30 -11.64
N ARG A 28 7.84 1.08 -12.15
CA ARG A 28 8.31 -0.06 -11.36
C ARG A 28 9.68 0.19 -10.74
N GLN A 29 10.63 0.74 -11.51
CA GLN A 29 11.96 1.08 -11.00
C GLN A 29 11.92 2.17 -9.93
N LEU A 30 11.04 3.17 -10.09
CA LEU A 30 10.82 4.19 -9.08
C LEU A 30 10.32 3.57 -7.77
N LYS A 31 9.30 2.70 -7.83
CA LYS A 31 8.75 2.03 -6.65
C LYS A 31 9.74 1.08 -5.95
N ILE A 32 10.59 0.40 -6.73
CA ILE A 32 11.68 -0.41 -6.16
C ILE A 32 12.66 0.48 -5.39
N ARG A 33 12.96 1.67 -5.89
CA ARG A 33 13.84 2.63 -5.24
C ARG A 33 13.23 3.18 -3.95
N GLU A 34 11.94 3.54 -3.97
CA GLU A 34 11.19 3.94 -2.78
C GLU A 34 11.19 2.84 -1.70
N ILE A 35 10.92 1.58 -2.07
CA ILE A 35 10.97 0.44 -1.14
C ILE A 35 12.36 0.29 -0.51
N LYS A 36 13.43 0.39 -1.31
CA LYS A 36 14.81 0.31 -0.78
C LYS A 36 15.10 1.43 0.21
N GLU A 37 14.65 2.64 -0.08
CA GLU A 37 14.85 3.78 0.81
C GLU A 37 14.09 3.61 2.13
N HIS A 38 12.80 3.24 2.09
CA HIS A 38 12.04 2.98 3.31
C HIS A 38 12.59 1.80 4.11
N LEU A 39 13.11 0.74 3.46
CA LEU A 39 13.81 -0.34 4.14
C LEU A 39 15.08 0.14 4.84
N ARG A 40 15.83 1.05 4.23
CA ARG A 40 17.00 1.68 4.86
C ARG A 40 16.59 2.49 6.08
N LEU A 41 15.55 3.32 5.95
CA LEU A 41 15.05 4.18 7.04
C LEU A 41 14.55 3.35 8.24
N VAL A 42 13.81 2.26 8.03
CA VAL A 42 13.39 1.39 9.13
C VAL A 42 14.54 0.58 9.75
N GLN A 43 15.67 0.41 9.05
CA GLN A 43 16.89 -0.14 9.65
C GLN A 43 17.61 0.88 10.53
N GLU A 44 17.58 2.17 10.18
CA GLU A 44 18.15 3.26 10.95
C GLU A 44 17.31 3.62 12.17
N ASP A 45 15.98 3.67 12.01
CA ASP A 45 15.02 3.85 13.11
C ASP A 45 13.92 2.78 13.06
N PRO A 46 14.12 1.63 13.75
CA PRO A 46 13.13 0.55 13.78
C PRO A 46 11.84 0.89 14.55
N LEU A 47 11.77 2.05 15.19
CA LEU A 47 10.60 2.49 15.96
C LEU A 47 9.75 3.55 15.22
N ASP A 48 10.10 3.89 13.98
CA ASP A 48 9.34 4.84 13.16
C ASP A 48 8.13 4.18 12.50
N ALA A 49 6.95 4.33 13.12
CA ALA A 49 5.69 3.84 12.58
C ALA A 49 5.32 4.46 11.22
N VAL A 50 5.77 5.68 10.94
CA VAL A 50 5.47 6.39 9.68
C VAL A 50 6.24 5.74 8.53
N GLU A 51 7.50 5.35 8.75
CA GLU A 51 8.30 4.69 7.72
C GLU A 51 7.76 3.29 7.37
N TYR A 52 7.32 2.51 8.37
CA TYR A 52 6.62 1.25 8.10
C TYR A 52 5.31 1.47 7.32
N PHE A 53 4.54 2.52 7.64
CA PHE A 53 3.36 2.86 6.88
C PHE A 53 3.69 3.23 5.42
N ASN A 54 4.73 4.04 5.18
CA ASN A 54 5.19 4.43 3.84
C ASN A 54 5.69 3.21 3.05
N LEU A 55 6.41 2.30 3.70
CA LEU A 55 6.82 1.02 3.12
C LEU A 55 5.60 0.20 2.67
N GLY A 56 4.55 0.15 3.48
CA GLY A 56 3.28 -0.48 3.11
C GLY A 56 2.65 0.13 1.86
N LEU A 57 2.62 1.48 1.74
CA LEU A 57 2.14 2.17 0.54
C LEU A 57 2.96 1.83 -0.71
N ALA A 58 4.28 1.74 -0.58
CA ALA A 58 5.14 1.38 -1.69
C ALA A 58 4.92 -0.08 -2.15
N TYR A 59 4.72 -1.02 -1.20
CA TYR A 59 4.35 -2.39 -1.53
C TYR A 59 2.95 -2.50 -2.15
N MET A 60 1.98 -1.72 -1.68
CA MET A 60 0.64 -1.63 -2.27
C MET A 60 0.72 -1.23 -3.75
N ALA A 61 1.49 -0.18 -4.07
CA ALA A 61 1.68 0.28 -5.45
C ALA A 61 2.32 -0.78 -6.36
N MET A 62 3.05 -1.74 -5.79
CA MET A 62 3.65 -2.88 -6.49
C MET A 62 2.77 -4.13 -6.50
N GLY A 63 1.56 -4.10 -5.94
CA GLY A 63 0.67 -5.26 -5.79
C GLY A 63 1.21 -6.35 -4.85
N ARG A 64 2.19 -6.02 -4.00
CA ARG A 64 2.80 -6.97 -3.05
C ARG A 64 2.01 -7.02 -1.74
N HIS A 65 0.76 -7.46 -1.81
CA HIS A 65 -0.23 -7.36 -0.75
C HIS A 65 0.18 -8.02 0.58
N ARG A 66 0.93 -9.11 0.58
CA ARG A 66 1.44 -9.71 1.85
C ARG A 66 2.41 -8.76 2.56
N LYS A 67 3.40 -8.23 1.82
CA LYS A 67 4.37 -7.28 2.39
C LYS A 67 3.74 -5.95 2.79
N GLU A 68 2.74 -5.50 2.03
CA GLU A 68 1.90 -4.35 2.37
C GLU A 68 1.25 -4.53 3.75
N ILE A 69 0.59 -5.69 3.97
CA ILE A 69 -0.07 -6.03 5.23
C ILE A 69 0.95 -6.09 6.37
N ASP A 70 2.07 -6.80 6.20
CA ASP A 70 3.12 -6.92 7.21
C ASP A 70 3.63 -5.53 7.63
N SER A 71 3.84 -4.64 6.66
CA SER A 71 4.31 -3.28 6.93
C SER A 71 3.28 -2.44 7.72
N TYR A 72 1.98 -2.51 7.36
CA TYR A 72 0.94 -1.82 8.13
C TYR A 72 0.76 -2.41 9.52
N ILE A 73 0.92 -3.72 9.71
CA ILE A 73 0.89 -4.36 11.02
C ILE A 73 2.02 -3.82 11.91
N GLU A 74 3.24 -3.70 11.39
CA GLU A 74 4.35 -3.13 12.13
C GLU A 74 4.10 -1.64 12.47
N ALA A 75 3.58 -0.85 11.55
CA ALA A 75 3.18 0.53 11.85
C ALA A 75 2.15 0.61 12.99
N ILE A 76 1.16 -0.30 13.02
CA ILE A 76 0.15 -0.38 14.08
C ILE A 76 0.73 -0.92 15.40
N ARG A 77 1.68 -1.84 15.35
CA ARG A 77 2.37 -2.33 16.54
C ARG A 77 3.12 -1.20 17.24
N LEU A 78 3.75 -0.31 16.47
CA LEU A 78 4.48 0.85 16.99
C LEU A 78 3.55 2.00 17.42
N ASP A 79 2.49 2.27 16.64
CA ASP A 79 1.43 3.23 17.00
C ASP A 79 0.04 2.58 16.87
N PRO A 80 -0.52 1.99 17.94
CA PRO A 80 -1.86 1.41 17.92
C PRO A 80 -2.98 2.41 17.61
N SER A 81 -2.70 3.72 17.69
CA SER A 81 -3.64 4.80 17.36
C SER A 81 -3.51 5.31 15.92
N TYR A 82 -2.72 4.64 15.08
CA TYR A 82 -2.47 5.04 13.69
C TYR A 82 -3.68 4.70 12.79
N ALA A 83 -4.70 5.55 12.88
CA ALA A 83 -5.98 5.35 12.17
C ALA A 83 -5.82 5.12 10.66
N LYS A 84 -4.83 5.77 10.03
CA LYS A 84 -4.57 5.66 8.59
C LYS A 84 -4.02 4.28 8.22
N ALA A 85 -3.17 3.70 9.08
CA ALA A 85 -2.67 2.34 8.89
C ALA A 85 -3.81 1.31 9.04
N HIS A 86 -4.68 1.45 10.03
CA HIS A 86 -5.86 0.61 10.17
C HIS A 86 -6.79 0.69 8.94
N PHE A 87 -7.03 1.89 8.39
CA PHE A 87 -7.87 2.07 7.21
C PHE A 87 -7.27 1.36 5.98
N ASN A 88 -5.97 1.54 5.73
CA ASN A 88 -5.30 0.91 4.59
C ASN A 88 -5.18 -0.60 4.76
N LEU A 89 -4.95 -1.08 5.98
CA LEU A 89 -4.91 -2.50 6.28
C LEU A 89 -6.29 -3.17 6.04
N ALA A 90 -7.39 -2.46 6.31
CA ALA A 90 -8.73 -2.95 5.98
C ALA A 90 -8.90 -3.16 4.46
N ILE A 91 -8.41 -2.23 3.64
CA ILE A 91 -8.44 -2.34 2.18
C ILE A 91 -7.56 -3.49 1.70
N ALA A 92 -6.36 -3.64 2.26
CA ALA A 92 -5.45 -4.73 1.91
C ALA A 92 -6.05 -6.10 2.22
N TYR A 93 -6.70 -6.27 3.37
CA TYR A 93 -7.41 -7.52 3.71
C TYR A 93 -8.63 -7.77 2.82
N ASP A 94 -9.36 -6.73 2.40
CA ASP A 94 -10.45 -6.88 1.42
C ASP A 94 -9.92 -7.40 0.08
N THR A 95 -8.78 -6.90 -0.38
CA THR A 95 -8.11 -7.38 -1.61
C THR A 95 -7.79 -8.88 -1.51
N LEU A 96 -7.40 -9.37 -0.34
CA LEU A 96 -7.16 -10.79 -0.08
C LEU A 96 -8.43 -11.58 0.30
N LYS A 97 -9.62 -10.97 0.21
CA LYS A 97 -10.92 -11.55 0.56
C LYS A 97 -11.02 -12.02 2.02
N ASN A 98 -10.24 -11.43 2.91
CA ASN A 98 -10.33 -11.67 4.36
C ASN A 98 -11.32 -10.67 4.97
N SER A 99 -12.61 -10.99 4.87
CA SER A 99 -13.70 -10.09 5.30
C SER A 99 -13.66 -9.74 6.80
N GLY A 100 -13.38 -10.71 7.65
CA GLY A 100 -13.34 -10.49 9.10
C GLY A 100 -12.27 -9.48 9.50
N ALA A 101 -11.04 -9.64 9.00
CA ALA A 101 -9.96 -8.69 9.25
C ALA A 101 -10.25 -7.32 8.62
N ALA A 102 -10.78 -7.29 7.39
CA ALA A 102 -11.13 -6.04 6.71
C ALA A 102 -12.14 -5.21 7.53
N VAL A 103 -13.25 -5.81 7.94
CA VAL A 103 -14.28 -5.14 8.76
C VAL A 103 -13.72 -4.74 10.12
N GLY A 104 -12.94 -5.61 10.78
CA GLY A 104 -12.34 -5.33 12.08
C GLY A 104 -11.45 -4.08 12.06
N HIS A 105 -10.52 -4.01 11.10
CA HIS A 105 -9.64 -2.87 10.96
C HIS A 105 -10.35 -1.60 10.48
N ALA A 106 -11.36 -1.70 9.61
CA ALA A 106 -12.19 -0.56 9.23
C ALA A 106 -12.92 0.04 10.44
N ARG A 107 -13.55 -0.77 11.31
CA ARG A 107 -14.18 -0.30 12.55
C ARG A 107 -13.19 0.38 13.49
N LYS A 108 -11.98 -0.17 13.62
CA LYS A 108 -10.92 0.44 14.43
C LYS A 108 -10.51 1.82 13.88
N ALA A 109 -10.36 1.94 12.57
CA ALA A 109 -10.08 3.22 11.92
C ALA A 109 -11.20 4.25 12.15
N GLU A 110 -12.49 3.83 12.08
CA GLU A 110 -13.64 4.70 12.36
C GLU A 110 -13.56 5.29 13.76
N ILE A 111 -13.35 4.44 14.77
CA ILE A 111 -13.24 4.86 16.17
C ILE A 111 -12.08 5.84 16.37
N LEU A 112 -10.90 5.53 15.82
CA LEU A 112 -9.71 6.36 15.97
C LEU A 112 -9.85 7.73 15.28
N TYR A 113 -10.43 7.77 14.07
CA TYR A 113 -10.73 9.03 13.40
C TYR A 113 -11.82 9.83 14.13
N GLY A 114 -12.83 9.14 14.72
CA GLY A 114 -13.85 9.77 15.51
C GLY A 114 -13.29 10.47 16.76
N ARG A 115 -12.40 9.80 17.50
CA ARG A 115 -11.70 10.38 18.65
C ARG A 115 -10.87 11.61 18.30
N LYS A 116 -10.26 11.62 17.10
CA LYS A 116 -9.48 12.75 16.57
C LYS A 116 -10.37 13.81 15.86
N ARG A 117 -11.71 13.68 15.94
CA ARG A 117 -12.70 14.58 15.27
C ARG A 117 -12.47 14.76 13.77
N LYS A 118 -11.88 13.77 13.11
CA LYS A 118 -11.62 13.78 11.66
C LYS A 118 -12.83 13.27 10.87
N TYR A 119 -13.93 14.00 10.89
CA TYR A 119 -15.24 13.59 10.35
C TYR A 119 -15.23 13.24 8.85
N ARG A 120 -14.38 13.89 8.05
CA ARG A 120 -14.22 13.55 6.63
C ARG A 120 -13.69 12.12 6.48
N GLN A 121 -12.72 11.73 7.31
CA GLN A 121 -12.14 10.39 7.31
C GLN A 121 -13.14 9.36 7.86
N VAL A 122 -13.89 9.70 8.90
CA VAL A 122 -14.99 8.85 9.42
C VAL A 122 -15.98 8.53 8.31
N ARG A 123 -16.41 9.50 7.50
CA ARG A 123 -17.31 9.27 6.37
C ARG A 123 -16.71 8.34 5.31
N LYS A 124 -15.40 8.45 5.02
CA LYS A 124 -14.72 7.51 4.11
C LYS A 124 -14.74 6.08 4.64
N VAL A 125 -14.43 5.91 5.91
CA VAL A 125 -14.43 4.58 6.54
C VAL A 125 -15.83 3.98 6.57
N ARG A 126 -16.88 4.75 6.87
CA ARG A 126 -18.26 4.28 6.86
C ARG A 126 -18.71 3.80 5.47
N ARG A 127 -18.29 4.51 4.40
CA ARG A 127 -18.54 4.03 3.02
C ARG A 127 -17.87 2.68 2.77
N LEU A 128 -16.62 2.52 3.20
CA LEU A 128 -15.92 1.24 3.09
C LEU A 128 -16.66 0.14 3.87
N LEU A 129 -17.07 0.40 5.12
CA LEU A 129 -17.83 -0.56 5.93
C LEU A 129 -19.13 -0.99 5.26
N ASN A 130 -19.87 -0.06 4.65
CA ASN A 130 -21.10 -0.39 3.91
C ASN A 130 -20.80 -1.33 2.74
N VAL A 131 -19.78 -1.01 1.94
CA VAL A 131 -19.34 -1.86 0.82
C VAL A 131 -18.93 -3.25 1.30
N LEU A 132 -18.13 -3.34 2.36
CA LEU A 132 -17.70 -4.62 2.93
C LEU A 132 -18.90 -5.45 3.44
N ASN A 133 -19.83 -4.82 4.15
CA ASN A 133 -21.02 -5.49 4.67
C ASN A 133 -21.94 -6.01 3.55
N GLU A 134 -22.06 -5.29 2.43
CA GLU A 134 -22.82 -5.76 1.27
C GLU A 134 -22.12 -6.87 0.49
N LYS A 135 -20.81 -6.75 0.35
CA LYS A 135 -19.99 -7.72 -0.40
C LYS A 135 -19.88 -9.08 0.28
N TYR A 136 -19.97 -9.13 1.62
CA TYR A 136 -19.75 -10.33 2.41
C TYR A 136 -20.98 -10.79 3.22
N LYS A 137 -22.19 -10.46 2.71
CA LYS A 137 -23.49 -10.95 3.25
C LYS A 137 -23.69 -12.45 3.03
#